data_92da53760df528a46847f6652113ae3d
#
_entry.id   92da53760df528a46847f6652113ae3d
#
_cell.length_a   1.000
_cell.length_b   1.000
_cell.length_c   1.000
_cell.angle_alpha   90.00
_cell.angle_beta   90.00
_cell.angle_gamma   90.00
#
_symmetry.space_group_name_H-M   'P 1'
#
loop_
_entity.id
_entity.type
_entity.pdbx_description
1 polymer ?
#
loop_
_entity_poly.entity_id
_entity_poly.type
_entity_poly.pdbx_seq_one_letter_code
_entity_poly.pdbx_strand_id
1 'polypeptide(L)'
;MNHSAGLPAPLFDDAFESGGAPRPASGGALPALQGLDWAALYARLNENGVAVTEPLLSPEQCEEVISTYENPGLFRSTVVMQRHQLGRGTYKYYADPAAVPLVRALREQLYPPLAWMANQWAPLLNERPFPATLDELLAECAANGQTRPTPLILRYGEGDYACLHQDVYGDIVFPLQITVMLARPGEDFTGGENVFVEQRPRAQSRAVVVRPGLGQAMIFPVRHRPVRGEHGFRRHPMRHGTNAVESGRRTTLGVIFHNAR
;
A
#
# COMPACT_ATOMS: atom_id res chain seq x y z
N MET A 1 -21.55 -29.23 -30.27
CA MET A 1 -21.21 -27.88 -30.76
C MET A 1 -20.57 -27.16 -29.60
N ASN A 2 -19.23 -27.12 -29.60
CA ASN A 2 -18.44 -26.47 -28.54
C ASN A 2 -18.33 -24.98 -28.83
N HIS A 3 -18.98 -24.13 -28.05
CA HIS A 3 -18.68 -22.73 -28.01
C HIS A 3 -17.60 -22.48 -26.94
N SER A 4 -16.34 -22.44 -27.39
CA SER A 4 -15.26 -21.83 -26.62
C SER A 4 -15.46 -20.31 -26.68
N ALA A 5 -16.08 -19.73 -25.66
CA ALA A 5 -16.06 -18.29 -25.45
C ALA A 5 -14.63 -17.88 -25.08
N GLY A 6 -13.93 -17.26 -26.02
CA GLY A 6 -12.63 -16.64 -25.75
C GLY A 6 -12.78 -15.57 -24.67
N LEU A 7 -11.84 -15.56 -23.72
CA LEU A 7 -11.73 -14.50 -22.73
C LEU A 7 -11.56 -13.16 -23.47
N PRO A 8 -12.28 -12.09 -23.09
CA PRO A 8 -12.08 -10.79 -23.70
C PRO A 8 -10.65 -10.29 -23.39
N ALA A 9 -10.02 -9.70 -24.40
CA ALA A 9 -8.71 -9.07 -24.31
C ALA A 9 -8.64 -8.05 -23.14
N PRO A 10 -7.48 -7.81 -22.54
CA PRO A 10 -7.33 -6.89 -21.41
C PRO A 10 -7.76 -5.48 -21.81
N LEU A 11 -8.77 -4.96 -21.13
CA LEU A 11 -9.53 -3.75 -21.45
C LEU A 11 -8.79 -2.43 -21.15
N PHE A 12 -7.48 -2.46 -20.95
CA PHE A 12 -6.64 -1.29 -20.63
C PHE A 12 -5.66 -0.90 -21.75
N ASP A 13 -5.64 -1.62 -22.90
CA ASP A 13 -4.64 -1.40 -23.95
C ASP A 13 -4.80 -0.08 -24.73
N ASP A 14 -5.97 0.55 -24.73
CA ASP A 14 -6.24 1.73 -25.55
C ASP A 14 -5.95 3.09 -24.85
N ALA A 15 -5.51 3.09 -23.60
CA ALA A 15 -5.25 4.32 -22.83
C ALA A 15 -3.77 4.52 -22.46
N PHE A 16 -2.87 3.66 -22.94
CA PHE A 16 -1.44 3.83 -22.73
C PHE A 16 -0.87 4.88 -23.68
N GLU A 17 -1.04 6.16 -23.37
CA GLU A 17 -0.16 7.15 -23.94
C GLU A 17 1.27 6.95 -23.43
N SER A 18 2.18 6.89 -24.34
CA SER A 18 3.56 6.48 -24.39
C SER A 18 4.56 7.23 -23.48
N GLY A 19 4.27 7.33 -22.20
CA GLY A 19 5.23 7.69 -21.17
C GLY A 19 5.45 6.48 -20.25
N GLY A 20 6.50 5.70 -20.47
CA GLY A 20 6.83 4.57 -19.59
C GLY A 20 6.89 5.01 -18.13
N ALA A 21 6.56 4.09 -17.18
CA ALA A 21 6.68 4.38 -15.76
C ALA A 21 8.07 4.96 -15.44
N PRO A 22 8.15 6.06 -14.66
CA PRO A 22 9.43 6.66 -14.29
C PRO A 22 10.27 5.63 -13.53
N ARG A 23 11.53 5.49 -13.93
CA ARG A 23 12.48 4.67 -13.19
C ARG A 23 12.83 5.37 -11.87
N PRO A 24 12.89 4.63 -10.75
CA PRO A 24 13.44 5.16 -9.51
C PRO A 24 14.82 5.76 -9.73
N ALA A 25 15.17 6.80 -8.99
CA ALA A 25 16.48 7.44 -9.11
C ALA A 25 17.61 6.43 -8.91
N SER A 26 18.57 6.41 -9.83
CA SER A 26 19.75 5.56 -9.75
C SER A 26 20.63 5.96 -8.56
N GLY A 27 21.04 5.00 -7.72
CA GLY A 27 21.95 5.23 -6.59
C GLY A 27 21.31 5.26 -5.21
N GLY A 28 20.03 4.88 -5.10
CA GLY A 28 19.32 4.82 -3.80
C GLY A 28 19.60 3.54 -2.99
N ALA A 29 19.16 3.56 -1.72
CA ALA A 29 19.31 2.45 -0.76
C ALA A 29 18.54 1.16 -1.14
N LEU A 30 17.71 1.20 -2.21
CA LEU A 30 16.84 0.11 -2.63
C LEU A 30 17.07 -0.28 -4.10
N PRO A 31 18.17 -1.00 -4.42
CA PRO A 31 18.46 -1.43 -5.79
C PRO A 31 17.37 -2.30 -6.42
N ALA A 32 16.63 -3.06 -5.60
CA ALA A 32 15.54 -3.92 -6.05
C ALA A 32 14.42 -3.17 -6.80
N LEU A 33 14.22 -1.88 -6.54
CA LEU A 33 13.21 -1.07 -7.23
C LEU A 33 13.50 -0.89 -8.72
N GLN A 34 14.75 -0.94 -9.12
CA GLN A 34 15.15 -0.74 -10.53
C GLN A 34 14.76 -1.93 -11.43
N GLY A 35 14.62 -3.12 -10.83
CA GLY A 35 14.23 -4.35 -11.52
C GLY A 35 12.71 -4.58 -11.62
N LEU A 36 11.89 -3.72 -11.02
CA LEU A 36 10.45 -3.91 -11.01
C LEU A 36 9.81 -3.56 -12.37
N ASP A 37 8.94 -4.43 -12.84
CA ASP A 37 8.04 -4.15 -13.96
C ASP A 37 6.81 -3.38 -13.46
N TRP A 38 6.92 -2.06 -13.48
CA TRP A 38 5.86 -1.15 -13.02
C TRP A 38 4.59 -1.26 -13.86
N ALA A 39 4.70 -1.57 -15.15
CA ALA A 39 3.55 -1.76 -16.02
C ALA A 39 2.77 -3.03 -15.63
N ALA A 40 3.48 -4.14 -15.38
CA ALA A 40 2.86 -5.37 -14.89
C ALA A 40 2.23 -5.19 -13.50
N LEU A 41 2.87 -4.44 -12.59
CA LEU A 41 2.33 -4.12 -11.28
C LEU A 41 1.05 -3.27 -11.41
N TYR A 42 1.04 -2.28 -12.29
CA TYR A 42 -0.14 -1.47 -12.57
C TYR A 42 -1.29 -2.30 -13.15
N ALA A 43 -1.01 -3.20 -14.09
CA ALA A 43 -2.01 -4.11 -14.64
C ALA A 43 -2.65 -4.99 -13.55
N ARG A 44 -1.84 -5.60 -12.68
CA ARG A 44 -2.32 -6.41 -11.53
C ARG A 44 -3.15 -5.58 -10.54
N LEU A 45 -2.71 -4.35 -10.26
CA LEU A 45 -3.44 -3.42 -9.39
C LEU A 45 -4.83 -3.10 -9.97
N ASN A 46 -4.92 -2.85 -11.28
CA ASN A 46 -6.18 -2.59 -11.97
C ASN A 46 -7.09 -3.81 -12.01
N GLU A 47 -6.53 -5.01 -12.17
CA GLU A 47 -7.31 -6.25 -12.22
C GLU A 47 -7.85 -6.66 -10.85
N ASN A 48 -6.98 -6.66 -9.83
CA ASN A 48 -7.26 -7.28 -8.55
C ASN A 48 -7.44 -6.29 -7.39
N GLY A 49 -7.13 -5.00 -7.58
CA GLY A 49 -7.12 -4.00 -6.51
C GLY A 49 -5.91 -4.12 -5.57
N VAL A 50 -5.00 -5.04 -5.85
CA VAL A 50 -3.74 -5.21 -5.13
C VAL A 50 -2.69 -5.82 -6.06
N ALA A 51 -1.45 -5.35 -5.94
CA ALA A 51 -0.29 -5.93 -6.62
C ALA A 51 0.80 -6.25 -5.59
N VAL A 52 1.48 -7.38 -5.75
CA VAL A 52 2.61 -7.79 -4.89
C VAL A 52 3.88 -7.67 -5.72
N THR A 53 4.90 -7.04 -5.12
CA THR A 53 6.23 -6.87 -5.74
C THR A 53 7.11 -8.11 -5.51
N GLU A 54 8.21 -8.20 -6.25
CA GLU A 54 9.38 -8.96 -5.79
C GLU A 54 9.92 -8.32 -4.48
N PRO A 55 10.76 -9.04 -3.70
CA PRO A 55 11.28 -8.50 -2.46
C PRO A 55 12.00 -7.15 -2.66
N LEU A 56 11.53 -6.12 -1.95
CA LEU A 56 12.13 -4.78 -1.95
C LEU A 56 13.24 -4.65 -0.91
N LEU A 57 13.12 -5.40 0.19
CA LEU A 57 14.07 -5.42 1.30
C LEU A 57 14.70 -6.80 1.41
N SER A 58 16.01 -6.83 1.69
CA SER A 58 16.70 -8.06 2.08
C SER A 58 16.25 -8.50 3.48
N PRO A 59 16.53 -9.76 3.90
CA PRO A 59 16.28 -10.21 5.26
C PRO A 59 16.91 -9.29 6.32
N GLU A 60 18.16 -8.87 6.11
CA GLU A 60 18.89 -7.98 7.03
C GLU A 60 18.24 -6.60 7.12
N GLN A 61 17.77 -6.07 5.99
CA GLN A 61 17.03 -4.79 5.95
C GLN A 61 15.67 -4.91 6.65
N CYS A 62 14.99 -6.05 6.54
CA CYS A 62 13.76 -6.30 7.30
C CYS A 62 14.03 -6.30 8.81
N GLU A 63 15.09 -6.97 9.26
CA GLU A 63 15.50 -7.01 10.67
C GLU A 63 15.91 -5.62 11.18
N GLU A 64 16.62 -4.81 10.37
CA GLU A 64 16.95 -3.43 10.68
C GLU A 64 15.67 -2.62 10.98
N VAL A 65 14.66 -2.70 10.09
CA VAL A 65 13.38 -2.00 10.30
C VAL A 65 12.65 -2.54 11.53
N ILE A 66 12.61 -3.87 11.75
CA ILE A 66 11.99 -4.48 12.94
C ILE A 66 12.63 -3.96 14.23
N SER A 67 13.97 -3.82 14.26
CA SER A 67 14.70 -3.36 15.44
C SER A 67 14.30 -1.96 15.88
N THR A 68 13.84 -1.11 14.97
CA THR A 68 13.36 0.24 15.29
C THR A 68 12.16 0.22 16.25
N TYR A 69 11.37 -0.85 16.25
CA TYR A 69 10.16 -0.94 17.07
C TYR A 69 10.43 -0.78 18.57
N GLU A 70 11.59 -1.19 19.04
CA GLU A 70 11.95 -1.13 20.46
C GLU A 70 12.51 0.24 20.88
N ASN A 71 12.74 1.15 19.94
CA ASN A 71 13.22 2.50 20.24
C ASN A 71 12.04 3.50 20.29
N PRO A 72 11.53 3.85 21.48
CA PRO A 72 10.37 4.75 21.60
C PRO A 72 10.63 6.15 21.08
N GLY A 73 11.88 6.60 21.02
CA GLY A 73 12.26 7.93 20.52
C GLY A 73 12.01 8.13 19.02
N LEU A 74 11.82 7.05 18.26
CA LEU A 74 11.54 7.12 16.83
C LEU A 74 10.04 7.34 16.51
N PHE A 75 9.15 7.23 17.50
CA PHE A 75 7.72 7.22 17.26
C PHE A 75 7.00 8.40 17.93
N ARG A 76 6.09 9.03 17.18
CA ARG A 76 5.22 10.08 17.70
C ARG A 76 4.03 9.53 18.51
N SER A 77 3.63 8.30 18.23
CA SER A 77 2.52 7.65 18.93
C SER A 77 2.56 6.13 18.80
N THR A 78 2.05 5.49 19.85
CA THR A 78 1.79 4.04 19.89
C THR A 78 0.28 3.84 20.05
N VAL A 79 -0.32 3.05 19.18
CA VAL A 79 -1.74 2.75 19.17
C VAL A 79 -1.96 1.30 19.54
N VAL A 80 -2.69 1.09 20.65
CA VAL A 80 -3.21 -0.21 21.05
C VAL A 80 -4.61 -0.36 20.41
N MET A 81 -4.71 -1.20 19.39
CA MET A 81 -5.85 -1.27 18.48
C MET A 81 -7.19 -1.56 19.17
N GLN A 82 -7.17 -2.40 20.19
CA GLN A 82 -8.36 -2.76 20.98
C GLN A 82 -9.05 -1.54 21.61
N ARG A 83 -8.28 -0.52 22.00
CA ARG A 83 -8.82 0.71 22.61
C ARG A 83 -9.62 1.57 21.66
N HIS A 84 -9.46 1.34 20.35
CA HIS A 84 -10.07 2.12 19.28
C HIS A 84 -11.00 1.30 18.38
N GLN A 85 -11.29 0.05 18.76
CA GLN A 85 -12.13 -0.88 17.98
C GLN A 85 -11.59 -1.16 16.57
N LEU A 86 -10.25 -1.09 16.40
CA LEU A 86 -9.57 -1.31 15.13
C LEU A 86 -9.18 -2.79 14.91
N GLY A 87 -9.42 -3.64 15.89
CA GLY A 87 -8.97 -5.03 15.97
C GLY A 87 -8.12 -5.26 17.21
N ARG A 88 -7.11 -6.14 17.12
CA ARG A 88 -6.15 -6.44 18.17
C ARG A 88 -4.74 -6.32 17.64
N GLY A 89 -3.81 -5.88 18.46
CA GLY A 89 -2.41 -5.65 18.09
C GLY A 89 -1.97 -4.24 18.42
N THR A 90 -0.76 -3.91 17.98
CA THR A 90 -0.16 -2.60 18.26
C THR A 90 0.55 -2.09 17.02
N TYR A 91 0.41 -0.81 16.74
CA TYR A 91 1.23 -0.14 15.75
C TYR A 91 1.78 1.19 16.26
N LYS A 92 2.86 1.63 15.63
CA LYS A 92 3.57 2.85 16.01
C LYS A 92 3.81 3.71 14.78
N TYR A 93 3.40 4.97 14.82
CA TYR A 93 3.71 5.96 13.78
C TYR A 93 5.09 6.55 14.01
N TYR A 94 5.94 6.55 12.99
CA TYR A 94 7.23 7.26 13.05
C TYR A 94 7.01 8.76 13.25
N ALA A 95 7.83 9.35 14.14
CA ALA A 95 7.82 10.79 14.39
C ALA A 95 8.44 11.54 13.22
N ASP A 96 9.57 11.04 12.74
CA ASP A 96 10.27 11.50 11.56
C ASP A 96 10.71 10.29 10.72
N PRO A 97 10.04 9.99 9.59
CA PRO A 97 10.45 8.90 8.71
C PRO A 97 11.87 9.07 8.15
N ALA A 98 12.39 10.30 8.08
CA ALA A 98 13.73 10.56 7.61
C ALA A 98 14.83 10.09 8.58
N ALA A 99 14.49 9.94 9.88
CA ALA A 99 15.40 9.41 10.89
C ALA A 99 15.69 7.91 10.72
N VAL A 100 14.90 7.20 9.89
CA VAL A 100 15.09 5.77 9.58
C VAL A 100 15.40 5.64 8.08
N PRO A 101 16.67 5.43 7.69
CA PRO A 101 17.09 5.51 6.28
C PRO A 101 16.28 4.64 5.32
N LEU A 102 15.93 3.40 5.71
CA LEU A 102 15.13 2.50 4.88
C LEU A 102 13.69 2.96 4.73
N VAL A 103 13.06 3.50 5.78
CA VAL A 103 11.69 4.04 5.72
C VAL A 103 11.63 5.27 4.82
N ARG A 104 12.63 6.15 4.95
CA ARG A 104 12.82 7.30 4.08
C ARG A 104 12.99 6.88 2.62
N ALA A 105 13.92 5.95 2.35
CA ALA A 105 14.20 5.48 1.00
C ALA A 105 12.99 4.84 0.33
N LEU A 106 12.22 4.00 1.05
CA LEU A 106 10.97 3.43 0.56
C LEU A 106 9.97 4.54 0.19
N ARG A 107 9.81 5.54 1.05
CA ARG A 107 8.86 6.62 0.83
C ARG A 107 9.24 7.49 -0.37
N GLU A 108 10.51 7.90 -0.46
CA GLU A 108 11.01 8.77 -1.53
C GLU A 108 11.09 8.07 -2.89
N GLN A 109 11.58 6.82 -2.91
CA GLN A 109 11.84 6.12 -4.17
C GLN A 109 10.59 5.44 -4.75
N LEU A 110 9.60 5.06 -3.92
CA LEU A 110 8.34 4.49 -4.40
C LEU A 110 7.32 5.55 -4.82
N TYR A 111 7.43 6.78 -4.33
CA TYR A 111 6.45 7.81 -4.65
C TYR A 111 6.34 8.09 -6.16
N PRO A 112 7.43 8.35 -6.91
CA PRO A 112 7.33 8.70 -8.33
C PRO A 112 6.62 7.63 -9.18
N PRO A 113 6.96 6.33 -9.12
CA PRO A 113 6.22 5.32 -9.89
C PRO A 113 4.76 5.14 -9.41
N LEU A 114 4.48 5.32 -8.12
CA LEU A 114 3.11 5.28 -7.62
C LEU A 114 2.31 6.53 -8.00
N ALA A 115 2.95 7.70 -8.07
CA ALA A 115 2.33 8.92 -8.60
C ALA A 115 2.00 8.78 -10.08
N TRP A 116 2.86 8.13 -10.86
CA TRP A 116 2.54 7.78 -12.25
C TRP A 116 1.28 6.89 -12.32
N MET A 117 1.18 5.82 -11.52
CA MET A 117 -0.01 4.96 -11.47
C MET A 117 -1.26 5.74 -11.04
N ALA A 118 -1.16 6.57 -10.02
CA ALA A 118 -2.25 7.41 -9.52
C ALA A 118 -2.74 8.39 -10.60
N ASN A 119 -1.82 8.94 -11.38
CA ASN A 119 -2.13 9.87 -12.45
C ASN A 119 -2.73 9.19 -13.70
N GLN A 120 -2.57 7.87 -13.86
CA GLN A 120 -3.40 7.12 -14.82
C GLN A 120 -4.85 6.98 -14.34
N TRP A 121 -5.08 6.92 -13.02
CA TRP A 121 -6.43 6.83 -12.46
C TRP A 121 -7.17 8.17 -12.41
N ALA A 122 -6.45 9.27 -12.22
CA ALA A 122 -7.03 10.59 -12.03
C ALA A 122 -8.04 11.00 -13.13
N PRO A 123 -7.72 10.94 -14.45
CA PRO A 123 -8.67 11.29 -15.49
C PRO A 123 -9.87 10.32 -15.55
N LEU A 124 -9.67 9.03 -15.24
CA LEU A 124 -10.75 8.04 -15.23
C LEU A 124 -11.81 8.32 -14.16
N LEU A 125 -11.42 9.00 -13.09
CA LEU A 125 -12.27 9.35 -11.96
C LEU A 125 -12.65 10.82 -11.90
N ASN A 126 -12.25 11.60 -12.92
CA ASN A 126 -12.42 13.06 -12.97
C ASN A 126 -11.82 13.73 -11.72
N GLU A 127 -10.59 13.35 -11.40
CA GLU A 127 -9.80 13.88 -10.29
C GLU A 127 -8.60 14.66 -10.83
N ARG A 128 -8.04 15.57 -10.02
CA ARG A 128 -6.82 16.28 -10.37
C ARG A 128 -5.61 15.33 -10.29
N PRO A 129 -4.59 15.54 -11.12
CA PRO A 129 -3.37 14.76 -10.99
C PRO A 129 -2.63 15.09 -9.70
N PHE A 130 -1.85 14.14 -9.22
CA PHE A 130 -0.95 14.29 -8.08
C PHE A 130 0.41 14.82 -8.52
N PRO A 131 1.12 15.55 -7.63
CA PRO A 131 2.47 16.05 -7.90
C PRO A 131 3.44 14.93 -8.28
N ALA A 132 4.49 15.29 -9.03
CA ALA A 132 5.49 14.32 -9.47
C ALA A 132 6.45 13.88 -8.34
N THR A 133 6.63 14.72 -7.32
CA THR A 133 7.55 14.49 -6.20
C THR A 133 6.82 14.38 -4.87
N LEU A 134 7.40 13.61 -3.94
CA LEU A 134 6.86 13.47 -2.59
C LEU A 134 6.87 14.81 -1.85
N ASP A 135 7.91 15.62 -2.03
CA ASP A 135 8.04 16.91 -1.35
C ASP A 135 6.91 17.88 -1.73
N GLU A 136 6.52 17.90 -3.00
CA GLU A 136 5.37 18.69 -3.47
C GLU A 136 4.06 18.18 -2.84
N LEU A 137 3.86 16.85 -2.76
CA LEU A 137 2.68 16.28 -2.07
C LEU A 137 2.67 16.67 -0.60
N LEU A 138 3.82 16.59 0.08
CA LEU A 138 3.92 16.96 1.49
C LEU A 138 3.71 18.46 1.73
N ALA A 139 4.14 19.30 0.81
CA ALA A 139 3.85 20.73 0.84
C ALA A 139 2.34 21.00 0.71
N GLU A 140 1.64 20.29 -0.20
CA GLU A 140 0.17 20.38 -0.29
C GLU A 140 -0.51 19.90 1.00
N CYS A 141 -0.05 18.80 1.58
CA CYS A 141 -0.52 18.29 2.86
C CYS A 141 -0.38 19.36 3.95
N ALA A 142 0.81 19.96 4.07
CA ALA A 142 1.10 20.98 5.07
C ALA A 142 0.22 22.22 4.91
N ALA A 143 0.00 22.69 3.68
CA ALA A 143 -0.90 23.80 3.37
C ALA A 143 -2.36 23.53 3.78
N ASN A 144 -2.74 22.24 3.93
CA ASN A 144 -4.06 21.82 4.40
C ASN A 144 -4.07 21.34 5.87
N GLY A 145 -3.02 21.66 6.64
CA GLY A 145 -2.92 21.31 8.05
C GLY A 145 -2.60 19.84 8.33
N GLN A 146 -2.20 19.08 7.30
CA GLN A 146 -1.80 17.68 7.40
C GLN A 146 -0.27 17.60 7.55
N THR A 147 0.22 17.70 8.78
CA THR A 147 1.65 17.79 9.08
C THR A 147 2.22 16.54 9.76
N ARG A 148 1.35 15.64 10.24
CA ARG A 148 1.78 14.45 10.99
C ARG A 148 2.17 13.31 10.06
N PRO A 149 3.43 12.81 10.11
CA PRO A 149 3.85 11.67 9.28
C PRO A 149 3.00 10.42 9.52
N THR A 150 2.75 9.67 8.46
CA THR A 150 1.87 8.49 8.47
C THR A 150 2.57 7.14 8.29
N PRO A 151 3.85 7.02 7.91
CA PRO A 151 4.51 5.73 7.95
C PRO A 151 4.47 5.11 9.35
N LEU A 152 4.22 3.80 9.40
CA LEU A 152 3.98 3.09 10.65
C LEU A 152 4.52 1.66 10.61
N ILE A 153 4.95 1.16 11.74
CA ILE A 153 5.29 -0.25 11.93
C ILE A 153 4.21 -0.94 12.76
N LEU A 154 3.71 -2.07 12.25
CA LEU A 154 2.63 -2.84 12.87
C LEU A 154 3.18 -4.16 13.38
N ARG A 155 2.73 -4.57 14.57
CA ARG A 155 3.11 -5.83 15.19
C ARG A 155 1.87 -6.55 15.71
N TYR A 156 1.73 -7.80 15.29
CA TYR A 156 0.63 -8.70 15.66
C TYR A 156 1.23 -9.97 16.28
N GLY A 157 0.72 -10.37 17.43
CA GLY A 157 0.94 -11.66 18.05
C GLY A 157 -0.22 -12.62 17.79
N GLU A 158 -0.20 -13.78 18.46
CA GLU A 158 -1.27 -14.78 18.37
C GLU A 158 -2.64 -14.18 18.75
N GLY A 159 -3.65 -14.44 17.93
CA GLY A 159 -5.01 -13.92 18.08
C GLY A 159 -5.18 -12.44 17.70
N ASP A 160 -4.13 -11.73 17.31
CA ASP A 160 -4.22 -10.34 16.84
C ASP A 160 -4.66 -10.26 15.37
N TYR A 161 -5.42 -9.22 15.04
CA TYR A 161 -5.99 -8.99 13.72
C TYR A 161 -6.29 -7.51 13.48
N ALA A 162 -6.49 -7.09 12.24
CA ALA A 162 -6.98 -5.76 11.90
C ALA A 162 -8.37 -5.83 11.24
N CYS A 163 -9.33 -5.04 11.75
CA CYS A 163 -10.62 -4.88 11.12
C CYS A 163 -10.48 -4.25 9.73
N LEU A 164 -11.45 -4.50 8.85
CA LEU A 164 -11.50 -3.90 7.51
C LEU A 164 -11.68 -2.38 7.59
N HIS A 165 -10.74 -1.62 7.07
CA HIS A 165 -10.69 -0.15 7.16
C HIS A 165 -10.14 0.50 5.88
N GLN A 166 -10.05 1.82 5.90
CA GLN A 166 -9.42 2.67 4.90
C GLN A 166 -8.52 3.68 5.63
N ASP A 167 -7.36 4.00 5.07
CA ASP A 167 -6.38 4.92 5.68
C ASP A 167 -6.56 6.36 5.17
N VAL A 168 -7.64 7.00 5.60
CA VAL A 168 -7.98 8.39 5.22
C VAL A 168 -7.71 9.32 6.39
N TYR A 169 -6.71 10.20 6.28
CA TYR A 169 -6.21 11.01 7.39
C TYR A 169 -6.38 12.52 7.20
N GLY A 170 -7.12 12.97 6.18
CA GLY A 170 -7.35 14.38 5.88
C GLY A 170 -7.99 14.59 4.52
N ASP A 171 -7.93 15.82 4.01
CA ASP A 171 -8.54 16.20 2.73
C ASP A 171 -7.66 15.82 1.54
N ILE A 172 -6.33 15.93 1.71
CA ILE A 172 -5.36 15.47 0.73
C ILE A 172 -5.13 13.98 0.99
N VAL A 173 -5.56 13.15 0.04
CA VAL A 173 -5.44 11.68 0.10
C VAL A 173 -4.76 11.21 -1.17
N PHE A 174 -3.50 10.81 -1.06
CA PHE A 174 -2.81 10.10 -2.15
C PHE A 174 -3.43 8.70 -2.29
N PRO A 175 -3.83 8.26 -3.48
CA PRO A 175 -4.76 7.13 -3.64
C PRO A 175 -4.12 5.76 -3.41
N LEU A 176 -2.80 5.66 -3.37
CA LEU A 176 -2.06 4.40 -3.23
C LEU A 176 -1.21 4.39 -1.95
N GLN A 177 -1.08 3.23 -1.38
CA GLN A 177 -0.18 2.96 -0.26
C GLN A 177 0.51 1.62 -0.44
N ILE A 178 1.54 1.37 0.35
CA ILE A 178 2.21 0.08 0.39
C ILE A 178 2.28 -0.48 1.81
N THR A 179 2.33 -1.79 1.89
CA THR A 179 2.71 -2.50 3.12
C THR A 179 3.78 -3.53 2.79
N VAL A 180 4.93 -3.43 3.45
CA VAL A 180 6.05 -4.37 3.31
C VAL A 180 5.96 -5.42 4.41
N MET A 181 6.06 -6.70 4.03
CA MET A 181 6.14 -7.81 4.97
C MET A 181 7.57 -7.91 5.51
N LEU A 182 7.72 -7.81 6.82
CA LEU A 182 9.02 -7.84 7.50
C LEU A 182 9.30 -9.17 8.21
N ALA A 183 8.32 -10.07 8.28
CA ALA A 183 8.44 -11.37 8.93
C ALA A 183 8.24 -12.50 7.90
N ARG A 184 8.73 -13.71 8.19
CA ARG A 184 8.63 -14.89 7.30
C ARG A 184 7.32 -15.63 7.53
N PRO A 185 6.37 -15.64 6.56
CA PRO A 185 5.18 -16.47 6.68
C PRO A 185 5.55 -17.95 6.75
N GLY A 186 4.95 -18.68 7.69
CA GLY A 186 5.20 -20.11 7.91
C GLY A 186 6.40 -20.40 8.82
N GLU A 187 7.27 -19.41 9.11
CA GLU A 187 8.42 -19.55 10.01
C GLU A 187 8.24 -18.67 11.26
N ASP A 188 8.13 -17.34 11.07
CA ASP A 188 8.01 -16.40 12.17
C ASP A 188 6.56 -16.30 12.67
N PHE A 189 5.59 -16.61 11.81
CA PHE A 189 4.15 -16.60 12.14
C PHE A 189 3.32 -17.47 11.17
N THR A 190 2.11 -17.84 11.60
CA THR A 190 1.06 -18.47 10.76
C THR A 190 -0.24 -17.69 10.84
N GLY A 191 -1.15 -17.87 9.88
CA GLY A 191 -2.35 -17.05 9.74
C GLY A 191 -2.00 -15.62 9.28
N GLY A 192 -2.73 -14.63 9.73
CA GLY A 192 -2.43 -13.21 9.51
C GLY A 192 -2.41 -12.77 8.04
N GLU A 193 -3.22 -13.38 7.19
CA GLU A 193 -3.32 -13.01 5.78
C GLU A 193 -3.82 -11.58 5.62
N ASN A 194 -3.36 -10.92 4.56
CA ASN A 194 -3.91 -9.62 4.17
C ASN A 194 -5.20 -9.84 3.38
N VAL A 195 -6.27 -9.21 3.83
CA VAL A 195 -7.60 -9.31 3.23
C VAL A 195 -7.98 -7.95 2.65
N PHE A 196 -8.32 -7.95 1.36
CA PHE A 196 -8.85 -6.80 0.65
C PHE A 196 -10.30 -7.08 0.26
N VAL A 197 -11.18 -6.10 0.45
CA VAL A 197 -12.59 -6.23 0.09
C VAL A 197 -12.98 -5.08 -0.83
N GLU A 198 -13.30 -5.44 -2.07
CA GLU A 198 -13.89 -4.52 -3.05
C GLU A 198 -15.40 -4.48 -2.87
N GLN A 199 -15.91 -3.27 -2.58
CA GLN A 199 -17.36 -3.04 -2.50
C GLN A 199 -17.89 -2.68 -3.88
N ARG A 200 -18.78 -3.52 -4.42
CA ARG A 200 -19.39 -3.33 -5.73
C ARG A 200 -20.76 -2.69 -5.58
N PRO A 201 -21.05 -1.58 -6.26
CA PRO A 201 -22.38 -0.99 -6.23
C PRO A 201 -23.44 -1.99 -6.72
N ARG A 202 -24.48 -2.22 -5.93
CA ARG A 202 -25.60 -3.12 -6.23
C ARG A 202 -25.22 -4.58 -6.50
N ALA A 203 -24.07 -5.04 -6.01
CA ALA A 203 -23.60 -6.41 -6.13
C ALA A 203 -22.91 -6.85 -4.85
N GLN A 204 -22.63 -8.15 -4.74
CA GLN A 204 -21.86 -8.68 -3.61
C GLN A 204 -20.43 -8.20 -3.64
N SER A 205 -19.85 -7.95 -2.46
CA SER A 205 -18.46 -7.60 -2.31
C SER A 205 -17.53 -8.75 -2.72
N ARG A 206 -16.38 -8.40 -3.31
CA ARG A 206 -15.34 -9.38 -3.66
C ARG A 206 -14.20 -9.29 -2.65
N ALA A 207 -13.81 -10.41 -2.07
CA ALA A 207 -12.62 -10.52 -1.25
C ALA A 207 -11.41 -11.00 -2.08
N VAL A 208 -10.24 -10.44 -1.80
CA VAL A 208 -8.94 -10.90 -2.31
C VAL A 208 -8.03 -11.13 -1.11
N VAL A 209 -7.44 -12.31 -1.01
CA VAL A 209 -6.52 -12.69 0.07
C VAL A 209 -5.11 -12.76 -0.48
N VAL A 210 -4.16 -12.10 0.19
CA VAL A 210 -2.78 -11.99 -0.25
C VAL A 210 -1.82 -12.41 0.87
N ARG A 211 -0.80 -13.18 0.51
CA ARG A 211 0.25 -13.67 1.42
C ARG A 211 1.63 -13.28 0.85
N PRO A 212 2.08 -12.05 1.07
CA PRO A 212 3.41 -11.62 0.63
C PRO A 212 4.48 -12.35 1.44
N GLY A 213 5.58 -12.72 0.78
CA GLY A 213 6.78 -13.22 1.44
C GLY A 213 7.61 -12.12 2.09
N LEU A 214 8.67 -12.51 2.80
CA LEU A 214 9.61 -11.59 3.44
C LEU A 214 10.16 -10.55 2.43
N GLY A 215 10.16 -9.28 2.81
CA GLY A 215 10.64 -8.17 2.00
C GLY A 215 9.73 -7.75 0.84
N GLN A 216 8.70 -8.54 0.50
CA GLN A 216 7.73 -8.18 -0.53
C GLN A 216 6.80 -7.06 -0.06
N ALA A 217 6.43 -6.18 -0.97
CA ALA A 217 5.44 -5.14 -0.72
C ALA A 217 4.13 -5.42 -1.45
N MET A 218 3.02 -5.06 -0.82
CA MET A 218 1.71 -4.97 -1.45
C MET A 218 1.45 -3.50 -1.79
N ILE A 219 1.05 -3.22 -3.04
CA ILE A 219 0.56 -1.93 -3.51
C ILE A 219 -0.95 -2.02 -3.61
N PHE A 220 -1.68 -1.10 -2.98
CA PHE A 220 -3.15 -1.14 -2.96
C PHE A 220 -3.77 0.24 -2.74
N PRO A 221 -5.08 0.40 -3.09
CA PRO A 221 -5.77 1.67 -2.92
C PRO A 221 -6.01 2.00 -1.44
N VAL A 222 -5.79 3.26 -1.09
CA VAL A 222 -6.15 3.81 0.23
C VAL A 222 -7.67 3.78 0.43
N ARG A 223 -8.44 4.13 -0.60
CA ARG A 223 -9.89 4.33 -0.49
C ARG A 223 -10.71 3.63 -1.57
N HIS A 224 -10.40 3.86 -2.85
CA HIS A 224 -11.11 3.30 -3.98
C HIS A 224 -10.19 3.17 -5.20
N ARG A 225 -10.61 2.37 -6.18
CA ARG A 225 -9.96 2.26 -7.47
C ARG A 225 -10.97 2.51 -8.61
N PRO A 226 -10.52 2.92 -9.81
CA PRO A 226 -11.37 2.95 -10.99
C PRO A 226 -11.70 1.52 -11.44
N VAL A 227 -12.95 1.27 -11.75
CA VAL A 227 -13.40 0.04 -12.40
C VAL A 227 -14.28 0.41 -13.58
N ARG A 228 -13.99 -0.19 -14.74
CA ARG A 228 -14.77 0.03 -15.97
C ARG A 228 -16.17 -0.57 -15.82
N GLY A 229 -17.19 0.24 -16.11
CA GLY A 229 -18.57 -0.16 -16.20
C GLY A 229 -19.12 0.08 -17.62
N GLU A 230 -20.40 -0.13 -17.84
CA GLU A 230 -21.06 0.07 -19.15
C GLU A 230 -20.97 1.53 -19.67
N HIS A 231 -20.97 2.49 -18.77
CA HIS A 231 -20.99 3.93 -19.08
C HIS A 231 -19.73 4.67 -18.60
N GLY A 232 -18.55 4.05 -18.67
CA GLY A 232 -17.29 4.62 -18.23
C GLY A 232 -16.80 4.05 -16.90
N PHE A 233 -15.87 4.77 -16.25
CA PHE A 233 -15.26 4.30 -15.00
C PHE A 233 -16.07 4.74 -13.77
N ARG A 234 -16.05 3.90 -12.73
CA ARG A 234 -16.69 4.15 -11.44
C ARG A 234 -15.71 3.90 -10.30
N ARG A 235 -15.89 4.63 -9.18
CA ARG A 235 -15.16 4.38 -7.93
C ARG A 235 -15.69 3.12 -7.27
N HIS A 236 -14.85 2.10 -7.14
CA HIS A 236 -15.12 0.96 -6.28
C HIS A 236 -14.37 1.11 -4.97
N PRO A 237 -15.07 1.31 -3.84
CA PRO A 237 -14.43 1.38 -2.54
C PRO A 237 -13.69 0.08 -2.24
N MET A 238 -12.47 0.24 -1.72
CA MET A 238 -11.63 -0.85 -1.24
C MET A 238 -11.46 -0.70 0.27
N ARG A 239 -11.57 -1.80 0.99
CA ARG A 239 -11.17 -1.91 2.40
C ARG A 239 -10.11 -2.97 2.52
N HIS A 240 -9.22 -2.82 3.49
CA HIS A 240 -8.20 -3.82 3.78
C HIS A 240 -8.14 -4.10 5.28
N GLY A 241 -7.60 -5.26 5.62
CA GLY A 241 -7.40 -5.70 6.99
C GLY A 241 -6.45 -6.89 7.02
N THR A 242 -6.25 -7.41 8.23
CA THR A 242 -5.40 -8.57 8.47
C THR A 242 -6.22 -9.60 9.23
N ASN A 243 -6.24 -10.84 8.73
CA ASN A 243 -6.85 -11.97 9.43
C ASN A 243 -6.10 -12.25 10.74
N ALA A 244 -6.69 -13.04 11.63
CA ALA A 244 -6.06 -13.40 12.88
C ALA A 244 -4.73 -14.12 12.64
N VAL A 245 -3.70 -13.71 13.39
CA VAL A 245 -2.44 -14.46 13.50
C VAL A 245 -2.71 -15.68 14.35
N GLU A 246 -2.40 -16.86 13.82
CA GLU A 246 -2.65 -18.15 14.49
C GLU A 246 -1.52 -18.51 15.46
N SER A 247 -0.28 -18.17 15.10
CA SER A 247 0.90 -18.36 15.95
C SER A 247 2.02 -17.41 15.61
N GLY A 248 2.94 -17.18 16.54
CA GLY A 248 4.15 -16.41 16.31
C GLY A 248 3.95 -14.90 16.30
N ARG A 249 4.80 -14.18 15.57
CA ARG A 249 4.80 -12.71 15.52
C ARG A 249 4.90 -12.20 14.08
N ARG A 250 3.85 -11.54 13.62
CA ARG A 250 3.78 -10.89 12.31
C ARG A 250 4.14 -9.42 12.44
N THR A 251 5.13 -8.95 11.67
CA THR A 251 5.53 -7.53 11.63
C THR A 251 5.47 -7.02 10.20
N THR A 252 4.91 -5.81 10.01
CA THR A 252 4.84 -5.14 8.71
C THR A 252 5.15 -3.66 8.84
N LEU A 253 5.64 -3.06 7.75
CA LEU A 253 5.83 -1.62 7.60
C LEU A 253 4.78 -1.08 6.64
N GLY A 254 3.92 -0.19 7.12
CA GLY A 254 2.99 0.58 6.29
C GLY A 254 3.62 1.89 5.85
N VAL A 255 3.60 2.18 4.55
CA VAL A 255 4.06 3.45 3.99
C VAL A 255 2.90 4.11 3.27
N ILE A 256 2.33 5.11 3.95
CA ILE A 256 1.32 6.01 3.44
C ILE A 256 2.03 7.30 3.06
N PHE A 257 1.71 7.88 1.92
CA PHE A 257 2.48 8.99 1.35
C PHE A 257 1.97 10.35 1.81
N HIS A 258 0.66 10.55 1.96
CA HIS A 258 0.10 11.77 2.52
C HIS A 258 0.21 11.80 4.05
N ASN A 259 0.38 12.98 4.62
CA ASN A 259 0.41 13.16 6.06
C ASN A 259 -1.01 13.26 6.65
N ALA A 260 -1.13 13.05 7.97
CA ALA A 260 -2.35 13.22 8.74
C ALA A 260 -2.45 14.66 9.33
N ARG A 261 -3.67 15.03 9.73
CA ARG A 261 -3.94 16.23 10.53
C ARG A 261 -3.43 16.13 11.96
#